data_4ad8686257c3de5bcec5d67d9361bb29
#
_entry.id   4ad8686257c3de5bcec5d67d9361bb29
#
_cell.length_a   1.000
_cell.length_b   1.000
_cell.length_c   1.000
_cell.angle_alpha   90.00
_cell.angle_beta   90.00
_cell.angle_gamma   90.00
#
_symmetry.space_group_name_H-M   'P 1'
#
loop_
_entity.id
_entity.type
_entity.pdbx_description
1 polymer ?
#
loop_
_entity_poly.entity_id
_entity_poly.type
_entity_poly.pdbx_seq_one_letter_code
_entity_poly.pdbx_strand_id
1 'polypeptide(L)'
;QFALARGYGIEEYASPAGGCLFTDVTYSARLKDLLSVHPDYRDIDIYLLSIGRHYRLSSSCKLIVSRNAEETEILDKYSHESDMYLISNFRGPVGFIRGNASEADLETAYTILYRHGKPNIDQTNTITVRGINSEFTVTVDKAAENVFLDSVRIV
;
A
#
# COMPACT_ATOMS: atom_id res chain seq x y z
N GLN A 1 -1.17 29.26 23.39
CA GLN A 1 -0.22 28.26 23.92
C GLN A 1 1.21 28.80 23.89
N PHE A 2 1.71 29.37 22.77
CA PHE A 2 3.06 29.96 22.68
C PHE A 2 3.34 31.09 23.69
N ALA A 3 2.34 31.92 23.94
CA ALA A 3 2.48 33.01 24.90
C ALA A 3 2.58 32.49 26.36
N LEU A 4 1.86 31.40 26.65
CA LEU A 4 1.91 30.72 27.96
C LEU A 4 3.28 30.04 28.20
N ALA A 5 3.77 29.32 27.18
CA ALA A 5 5.07 28.65 27.27
C ALA A 5 6.20 29.63 27.57
N ARG A 6 6.23 30.79 26.89
CA ARG A 6 7.19 31.87 27.17
C ARG A 6 7.06 32.45 28.57
N GLY A 7 5.81 32.58 29.04
CA GLY A 7 5.56 33.08 30.41
C GLY A 7 6.08 32.17 31.52
N TYR A 8 6.23 30.86 31.22
CA TYR A 8 6.78 29.85 32.13
C TYR A 8 8.24 29.49 31.84
N GLY A 9 8.93 30.21 30.93
CA GLY A 9 10.34 29.97 30.61
C GLY A 9 10.61 28.65 29.90
N ILE A 10 9.59 28.07 29.21
CA ILE A 10 9.73 26.84 28.42
C ILE A 10 10.20 27.24 27.02
N GLU A 11 11.47 26.97 26.72
CA GLU A 11 12.11 27.34 25.45
C GLU A 11 12.01 26.23 24.41
N GLU A 12 12.01 24.96 24.84
CA GLU A 12 11.85 23.79 23.98
C GLU A 12 10.55 23.05 24.30
N TYR A 13 9.65 23.00 23.33
CA TYR A 13 8.46 22.18 23.40
C TYR A 13 8.09 21.68 21.99
N ALA A 14 7.57 20.46 21.94
CA ALA A 14 7.08 19.91 20.68
C ALA A 14 6.01 20.82 20.08
N SER A 15 6.12 21.11 18.79
CA SER A 15 5.12 21.91 18.08
C SER A 15 3.71 21.34 18.33
N PRO A 16 2.72 22.16 18.75
CA PRO A 16 1.40 21.67 19.12
C PRO A 16 0.54 21.33 17.91
N ALA A 17 1.07 20.77 16.86
CA ALA A 17 0.26 20.33 15.74
C ALA A 17 1.01 19.42 14.76
N GLY A 18 1.59 18.37 15.25
CA GLY A 18 1.51 17.14 14.50
C GLY A 18 0.11 16.57 14.80
N GLY A 19 -0.85 16.66 13.89
CA GLY A 19 -2.16 16.08 14.10
C GLY A 19 -2.00 14.60 14.47
N CYS A 20 -2.77 14.12 15.44
CA CYS A 20 -2.79 12.69 15.75
C CYS A 20 -3.07 11.91 14.45
N LEU A 21 -2.32 10.86 14.15
CA LEU A 21 -2.54 10.01 12.96
C LEU A 21 -4.01 9.56 12.84
N PHE A 22 -4.68 9.37 13.98
CA PHE A 22 -6.10 9.02 14.02
C PHE A 22 -7.04 10.15 13.55
N THR A 23 -6.56 11.38 13.39
CA THR A 23 -7.32 12.48 12.79
C THR A 23 -7.12 12.58 11.28
N ASP A 24 -6.16 11.87 10.70
CA ASP A 24 -6.02 11.72 9.26
C ASP A 24 -7.10 10.79 8.72
N VAL A 25 -7.91 11.31 7.80
CA VAL A 25 -9.07 10.58 7.24
C VAL A 25 -8.63 9.29 6.55
N THR A 26 -7.55 9.36 5.77
CA THR A 26 -7.03 8.21 5.03
C THR A 26 -6.48 7.14 5.98
N TYR A 27 -5.70 7.53 6.99
CA TYR A 27 -5.18 6.60 7.98
C TYR A 27 -6.32 5.92 8.75
N SER A 28 -7.30 6.71 9.21
CA SER A 28 -8.46 6.21 9.95
C SER A 28 -9.31 5.23 9.14
N ALA A 29 -9.52 5.50 7.83
CA ALA A 29 -10.24 4.59 6.96
C ALA A 29 -9.50 3.26 6.78
N ARG A 30 -8.17 3.30 6.61
CA ARG A 30 -7.32 2.11 6.49
C ARG A 30 -7.25 1.30 7.79
N LEU A 31 -7.20 1.97 8.93
CA LEU A 31 -7.25 1.32 10.24
C LEU A 31 -8.61 0.64 10.46
N LYS A 32 -9.71 1.33 10.15
CA LYS A 32 -11.06 0.74 10.22
C LYS A 32 -11.18 -0.50 9.32
N ASP A 33 -10.68 -0.44 8.08
CA ASP A 33 -10.64 -1.57 7.17
C ASP A 33 -9.84 -2.74 7.76
N LEU A 34 -8.64 -2.47 8.30
CA LEU A 34 -7.80 -3.49 8.92
C LEU A 34 -8.52 -4.19 10.07
N LEU A 35 -9.05 -3.42 11.04
CA LEU A 35 -9.70 -3.97 12.22
C LEU A 35 -10.99 -4.72 11.90
N SER A 36 -11.70 -4.37 10.82
CA SER A 36 -12.94 -5.03 10.43
C SER A 36 -12.74 -6.35 9.69
N VAL A 37 -11.60 -6.52 9.02
CA VAL A 37 -11.36 -7.66 8.12
C VAL A 37 -10.30 -8.63 8.66
N HIS A 38 -9.31 -8.12 9.39
CA HIS A 38 -8.18 -8.90 9.90
C HIS A 38 -8.05 -8.77 11.42
N PRO A 39 -8.84 -9.51 12.22
CA PRO A 39 -8.73 -9.48 13.68
C PRO A 39 -7.35 -9.91 14.19
N ASP A 40 -6.64 -10.76 13.43
CA ASP A 40 -5.29 -11.26 13.73
C ASP A 40 -4.19 -10.42 13.06
N TYR A 41 -4.37 -9.09 13.00
CA TYR A 41 -3.37 -8.18 12.43
C TYR A 41 -2.06 -8.22 13.24
N ARG A 42 -0.94 -8.01 12.53
CA ARG A 42 0.42 -7.94 13.09
C ARG A 42 0.89 -6.49 13.18
N ASP A 43 1.93 -6.23 13.95
CA ASP A 43 2.53 -4.88 14.07
C ASP A 43 2.89 -4.28 12.71
N ILE A 44 3.35 -5.10 11.76
CA ILE A 44 3.66 -4.67 10.41
C ILE A 44 2.43 -4.13 9.67
N ASP A 45 1.25 -4.70 9.90
CA ASP A 45 0.01 -4.25 9.26
C ASP A 45 -0.36 -2.83 9.70
N ILE A 46 -0.12 -2.51 10.99
CA ILE A 46 -0.30 -1.15 11.54
C ILE A 46 0.73 -0.19 10.95
N TYR A 47 2.02 -0.60 10.90
CA TYR A 47 3.08 0.22 10.33
C TYR A 47 2.81 0.59 8.87
N LEU A 48 2.34 -0.37 8.07
CA LEU A 48 2.06 -0.17 6.65
C LEU A 48 0.83 0.71 6.37
N LEU A 49 -0.02 1.06 7.36
CA LEU A 49 -1.18 1.93 7.12
C LEU A 49 -0.82 3.30 6.57
N SER A 50 0.37 3.81 6.88
CA SER A 50 0.89 5.10 6.37
C SER A 50 1.59 4.99 5.02
N ILE A 51 1.93 3.77 4.57
CA ILE A 51 2.74 3.49 3.39
C ILE A 51 1.87 3.15 2.19
N GLY A 52 2.13 3.76 1.05
CA GLY A 52 1.53 3.40 -0.24
C GLY A 52 0.07 3.81 -0.42
N ARG A 53 -0.52 3.25 -1.47
CA ARG A 53 -1.95 3.29 -1.79
C ARG A 53 -2.56 1.95 -1.42
N HIS A 54 -3.66 1.96 -0.70
CA HIS A 54 -4.33 0.75 -0.23
C HIS A 54 -5.58 0.48 -1.05
N TYR A 55 -5.74 -0.79 -1.47
CA TYR A 55 -6.87 -1.27 -2.23
C TYR A 55 -7.44 -2.52 -1.56
N ARG A 56 -8.76 -2.56 -1.33
CA ARG A 56 -9.48 -3.76 -0.90
C ARG A 56 -9.98 -4.48 -2.15
N LEU A 57 -9.28 -5.55 -2.54
CA LEU A 57 -9.61 -6.30 -3.75
C LEU A 57 -10.79 -7.25 -3.52
N SER A 58 -10.82 -7.89 -2.35
CA SER A 58 -11.92 -8.72 -1.88
C SER A 58 -12.00 -8.71 -0.35
N SER A 59 -12.96 -9.42 0.23
CA SER A 59 -13.08 -9.55 1.69
C SER A 59 -11.83 -10.18 2.33
N SER A 60 -11.07 -10.97 1.59
CA SER A 60 -9.87 -11.67 2.08
C SER A 60 -8.56 -11.12 1.55
N CYS A 61 -8.57 -10.17 0.61
CA CYS A 61 -7.38 -9.70 -0.09
C CYS A 61 -7.24 -8.17 -0.04
N LYS A 62 -6.08 -7.70 0.39
CA LYS A 62 -5.68 -6.29 0.39
C LYS A 62 -4.38 -6.13 -0.37
N LEU A 63 -4.33 -5.12 -1.24
CA LEU A 63 -3.14 -4.72 -1.98
C LEU A 63 -2.64 -3.37 -1.47
N ILE A 64 -1.34 -3.27 -1.23
CA ILE A 64 -0.62 -2.01 -0.95
C ILE A 64 0.33 -1.76 -2.12
N VAL A 65 0.26 -0.57 -2.70
CA VAL A 65 1.06 -0.17 -3.87
C VAL A 65 1.92 1.03 -3.51
N SER A 66 3.24 0.93 -3.69
CA SER A 66 4.16 2.05 -3.40
C SER A 66 3.86 3.28 -4.28
N ARG A 67 4.12 4.48 -3.74
CA ARG A 67 3.92 5.76 -4.45
C ARG A 67 5.22 6.33 -5.04
N ASN A 68 6.34 6.01 -4.40
CA ASN A 68 7.67 6.53 -4.72
C ASN A 68 8.76 5.51 -4.38
N ALA A 69 10.03 5.85 -4.63
CA ALA A 69 11.17 4.96 -4.40
C ALA A 69 11.37 4.65 -2.91
N GLU A 70 11.19 5.62 -2.02
CA GLU A 70 11.34 5.42 -0.57
C GLU A 70 10.34 4.39 -0.04
N GLU A 71 9.08 4.48 -0.45
CA GLU A 71 8.07 3.48 -0.10
C GLU A 71 8.32 2.12 -0.73
N THR A 72 8.91 2.09 -1.94
CA THR A 72 9.35 0.84 -2.56
C THR A 72 10.43 0.17 -1.71
N GLU A 73 11.44 0.91 -1.26
CA GLU A 73 12.49 0.38 -0.37
C GLU A 73 11.92 -0.15 0.96
N ILE A 74 10.91 0.55 1.51
CA ILE A 74 10.21 0.07 2.72
C ILE A 74 9.48 -1.24 2.45
N LEU A 75 8.69 -1.33 1.36
CA LEU A 75 7.96 -2.54 1.02
C LEU A 75 8.89 -3.70 0.66
N ASP A 76 10.02 -3.44 -0.04
CA ASP A 76 11.05 -4.43 -0.33
C ASP A 76 11.65 -5.02 0.95
N LYS A 77 11.99 -4.17 1.92
CA LYS A 77 12.52 -4.58 3.22
C LYS A 77 11.60 -5.54 3.95
N TYR A 78 10.29 -5.32 3.86
CA TYR A 78 9.28 -6.13 4.52
C TYR A 78 8.59 -7.13 3.58
N SER A 79 9.12 -7.36 2.37
CA SER A 79 8.49 -8.25 1.38
C SER A 79 8.27 -9.67 1.88
N HIS A 80 9.12 -10.16 2.80
CA HIS A 80 8.99 -11.45 3.46
C HIS A 80 7.78 -11.55 4.42
N GLU A 81 7.20 -10.41 4.81
CA GLU A 81 5.99 -10.34 5.63
C GLU A 81 4.71 -10.33 4.77
N SER A 82 4.83 -10.19 3.45
CA SER A 82 3.69 -10.26 2.53
C SER A 82 3.24 -11.71 2.33
N ASP A 83 1.96 -11.89 2.02
CA ASP A 83 1.46 -13.18 1.55
C ASP A 83 1.85 -13.40 0.08
N MET A 84 1.85 -12.30 -0.71
CA MET A 84 2.44 -12.26 -2.05
C MET A 84 3.06 -10.88 -2.30
N TYR A 85 4.17 -10.85 -3.03
CA TYR A 85 4.89 -9.65 -3.42
C TYR A 85 5.00 -9.55 -4.94
N LEU A 86 4.64 -8.39 -5.51
CA LEU A 86 4.53 -8.18 -6.94
C LEU A 86 5.58 -7.19 -7.42
N ILE A 87 6.36 -7.58 -8.42
CA ILE A 87 7.47 -6.79 -8.98
C ILE A 87 7.28 -6.69 -10.49
N SER A 88 7.16 -5.47 -11.03
CA SER A 88 7.08 -5.23 -12.47
C SER A 88 8.47 -5.17 -13.13
N ASN A 89 8.58 -5.64 -14.39
CA ASN A 89 9.79 -5.48 -15.21
C ASN A 89 9.89 -4.09 -15.86
N PHE A 90 8.91 -3.23 -15.64
CA PHE A 90 8.86 -1.85 -16.12
C PHE A 90 9.00 -0.88 -14.95
N ARG A 91 9.33 0.37 -15.23
CA ARG A 91 9.44 1.41 -14.21
C ARG A 91 8.06 1.64 -13.57
N GLY A 92 7.93 1.31 -12.31
CA GLY A 92 6.65 1.41 -11.61
C GLY A 92 6.74 1.04 -10.14
N PRO A 93 5.58 0.96 -9.51
CA PRO A 93 5.48 0.57 -8.12
C PRO A 93 5.69 -0.93 -7.95
N VAL A 94 5.91 -1.33 -6.71
CA VAL A 94 5.76 -2.71 -6.23
C VAL A 94 4.40 -2.89 -5.57
N GLY A 95 3.92 -4.13 -5.52
CA GLY A 95 2.69 -4.52 -4.84
C GLY A 95 2.96 -5.45 -3.67
N PHE A 96 2.32 -5.17 -2.55
CA PHE A 96 2.41 -5.96 -1.32
C PHE A 96 1.00 -6.46 -0.97
N ILE A 97 0.77 -7.77 -1.07
CA ILE A 97 -0.53 -8.39 -0.80
C ILE A 97 -0.58 -8.94 0.62
N ARG A 98 -1.68 -8.64 1.29
CA ARG A 98 -2.06 -9.21 2.58
C ARG A 98 -3.37 -9.97 2.45
N GLY A 99 -3.37 -11.18 2.99
CA GLY A 99 -4.50 -12.09 2.97
C GLY A 99 -4.48 -13.06 1.79
N ASN A 100 -5.59 -13.74 1.60
CA ASN A 100 -5.70 -14.80 0.60
C ASN A 100 -6.22 -14.23 -0.73
N ALA A 101 -5.35 -14.12 -1.71
CA ALA A 101 -5.67 -13.62 -3.03
C ALA A 101 -6.23 -14.72 -3.93
N SER A 102 -7.40 -14.51 -4.49
CA SER A 102 -7.93 -15.31 -5.59
C SER A 102 -7.24 -14.94 -6.93
N GLU A 103 -7.44 -15.74 -7.96
CA GLU A 103 -6.95 -15.42 -9.31
C GLU A 103 -7.50 -14.08 -9.80
N ALA A 104 -8.78 -13.79 -9.56
CA ALA A 104 -9.41 -12.52 -9.91
C ALA A 104 -8.82 -11.33 -9.13
N ASP A 105 -8.44 -11.53 -7.85
CA ASP A 105 -7.74 -10.51 -7.07
C ASP A 105 -6.36 -10.21 -7.65
N LEU A 106 -5.63 -11.24 -8.08
CA LEU A 106 -4.31 -11.09 -8.70
C LEU A 106 -4.39 -10.38 -10.04
N GLU A 107 -5.33 -10.75 -10.91
CA GLU A 107 -5.57 -10.05 -12.17
C GLU A 107 -5.86 -8.56 -11.93
N THR A 108 -6.70 -8.27 -10.94
CA THR A 108 -6.98 -6.90 -10.52
C THR A 108 -5.72 -6.17 -10.05
N ALA A 109 -4.91 -6.82 -9.21
CA ALA A 109 -3.65 -6.25 -8.72
C ALA A 109 -2.69 -5.90 -9.87
N TYR A 110 -2.59 -6.77 -10.89
CA TYR A 110 -1.73 -6.52 -12.07
C TYR A 110 -2.16 -5.28 -12.83
N THR A 111 -3.46 -5.11 -13.09
CA THR A 111 -3.99 -3.94 -13.79
C THR A 111 -3.77 -2.64 -13.01
N ILE A 112 -3.80 -2.70 -11.66
CA ILE A 112 -3.52 -1.58 -10.77
C ILE A 112 -2.04 -1.20 -10.84
N LEU A 113 -1.12 -2.17 -10.74
CA LEU A 113 0.32 -1.91 -10.85
C LEU A 113 0.66 -1.31 -12.22
N TYR A 114 0.11 -1.90 -13.29
CA TYR A 114 0.30 -1.41 -14.66
C TYR A 114 -0.17 0.04 -14.82
N ARG A 115 -1.32 0.39 -14.24
CA ARG A 115 -1.89 1.75 -14.25
C ARG A 115 -0.99 2.78 -13.57
N HIS A 116 -0.33 2.41 -12.48
CA HIS A 116 0.53 3.29 -11.72
C HIS A 116 1.99 3.29 -12.20
N GLY A 117 2.33 2.40 -13.10
CA GLY A 117 3.66 2.29 -13.70
C GLY A 117 3.83 3.10 -14.98
N LYS A 118 5.01 2.95 -15.57
CA LYS A 118 5.36 3.41 -16.91
C LYS A 118 5.76 2.18 -17.75
N PRO A 119 4.78 1.50 -18.37
CA PRO A 119 5.04 0.31 -19.14
C PRO A 119 6.03 0.56 -20.28
N ASN A 120 6.79 -0.49 -20.64
CA ASN A 120 7.67 -0.47 -21.79
C ASN A 120 6.84 -0.42 -23.08
N ILE A 121 7.28 0.35 -24.06
CA ILE A 121 6.60 0.46 -25.37
C ILE A 121 7.08 -0.67 -26.30
N ASP A 122 8.38 -1.00 -26.24
CA ASP A 122 9.03 -1.93 -27.18
C ASP A 122 9.31 -3.31 -26.59
N GLN A 123 8.80 -3.60 -25.38
CA GLN A 123 9.05 -4.87 -24.69
C GLN A 123 7.76 -5.38 -24.04
N THR A 124 7.67 -6.69 -23.91
CA THR A 124 6.58 -7.32 -23.14
C THR A 124 6.67 -6.90 -21.67
N ASN A 125 5.56 -6.38 -21.17
CA ASN A 125 5.44 -5.99 -19.77
C ASN A 125 5.03 -7.19 -18.94
N THR A 126 5.75 -7.44 -17.87
CA THR A 126 5.50 -8.56 -16.97
C THR A 126 5.51 -8.16 -15.51
N ILE A 127 4.81 -8.92 -14.70
CA ILE A 127 4.84 -8.85 -13.25
C ILE A 127 5.26 -10.20 -12.70
N THR A 128 6.33 -10.22 -11.89
CA THR A 128 6.75 -11.39 -11.12
C THR A 128 6.02 -11.37 -9.78
N VAL A 129 5.36 -12.47 -9.47
CA VAL A 129 4.64 -12.70 -8.22
C VAL A 129 5.45 -13.66 -7.36
N ARG A 130 5.86 -13.22 -6.17
CA ARG A 130 6.53 -14.04 -5.17
C ARG A 130 5.59 -14.31 -4.02
N GLY A 131 5.25 -15.57 -3.81
CA GLY A 131 4.57 -16.06 -2.62
C GLY A 131 5.55 -16.79 -1.69
N ILE A 132 5.05 -17.33 -0.58
CA ILE A 132 5.88 -18.02 0.44
C ILE A 132 6.69 -19.17 -0.16
N ASN A 133 6.10 -19.97 -1.07
CA ASN A 133 6.72 -21.13 -1.69
C ASN A 133 6.55 -21.16 -3.22
N SER A 134 6.24 -20.03 -3.82
CA SER A 134 5.96 -19.94 -5.25
C SER A 134 6.51 -18.65 -5.84
N GLU A 135 7.05 -18.75 -7.05
CA GLU A 135 7.38 -17.60 -7.88
C GLU A 135 6.94 -17.88 -9.30
N PHE A 136 6.20 -16.96 -9.90
CA PHE A 136 5.79 -17.04 -11.29
C PHE A 136 5.69 -15.65 -11.92
N THR A 137 5.68 -15.60 -13.24
CA THR A 137 5.62 -14.33 -13.99
C THR A 137 4.43 -14.34 -14.94
N VAL A 138 3.71 -13.23 -14.97
CA VAL A 138 2.55 -13.02 -15.85
C VAL A 138 2.79 -11.86 -16.79
N THR A 139 2.24 -11.94 -18.00
CA THR A 139 2.21 -10.82 -18.95
C THR A 139 1.05 -9.90 -18.59
N VAL A 140 1.28 -8.59 -18.66
CA VAL A 140 0.27 -7.57 -18.38
C VAL A 140 0.29 -6.50 -19.49
N ASP A 141 -0.88 -6.17 -20.02
CA ASP A 141 -1.07 -5.19 -21.09
C ASP A 141 -2.24 -4.22 -20.85
N LYS A 142 -2.98 -4.42 -19.77
CA LYS A 142 -4.19 -3.66 -19.45
C LYS A 142 -4.05 -2.89 -18.14
N ALA A 143 -4.39 -1.61 -18.19
CA ALA A 143 -4.49 -0.74 -17.02
C ALA A 143 -5.89 -0.77 -16.39
N ALA A 144 -5.95 -0.67 -15.06
CA ALA A 144 -7.22 -0.48 -14.36
C ALA A 144 -7.87 0.85 -14.74
N GLU A 145 -9.19 0.89 -14.82
CA GLU A 145 -9.96 2.10 -15.06
C GLU A 145 -10.07 2.93 -13.79
N ASN A 146 -10.14 4.28 -13.93
CA ASN A 146 -10.19 5.19 -12.77
C ASN A 146 -11.42 4.94 -11.89
N VAL A 147 -12.59 4.75 -12.49
CA VAL A 147 -13.84 4.47 -11.76
C VAL A 147 -13.72 3.21 -10.91
N PHE A 148 -13.08 2.18 -11.45
CA PHE A 148 -12.82 0.96 -10.71
C PHE A 148 -11.83 1.18 -9.57
N LEU A 149 -10.74 1.91 -9.82
CA LEU A 149 -9.75 2.23 -8.77
C LEU A 149 -10.40 2.94 -7.57
N ASP A 150 -11.28 3.91 -7.84
CA ASP A 150 -11.98 4.66 -6.79
C ASP A 150 -12.92 3.76 -5.97
N SER A 151 -13.49 2.71 -6.58
CA SER A 151 -14.39 1.78 -5.90
C SER A 151 -13.69 0.83 -4.93
N VAL A 152 -12.42 0.50 -5.17
CA VAL A 152 -11.63 -0.46 -4.37
C VAL A 152 -10.60 0.21 -3.47
N ARG A 153 -10.38 1.52 -3.63
CA ARG A 153 -9.41 2.28 -2.85
C ARG A 153 -9.90 2.58 -1.45
N ILE A 154 -9.03 2.34 -0.47
CA ILE A 154 -9.29 2.68 0.93
C ILE A 154 -8.75 4.08 1.21
N VAL A 155 -9.64 5.06 1.33
CA VAL A 155 -9.36 6.49 1.55
C VAL A 155 -10.17 7.04 2.69
#